data_90e6079e4f61ff0d5c84ea649ce36078
#
_entry.id   90e6079e4f61ff0d5c84ea649ce36078
#
_cell.length_a   1.000
_cell.length_b   1.000
_cell.length_c   1.000
_cell.angle_alpha   90.00
_cell.angle_beta   90.00
_cell.angle_gamma   90.00
#
_symmetry.space_group_name_H-M   'P 1'
#
loop_
_entity.id
_entity.type
_entity.pdbx_description
1 polymer ?
#
loop_
_entity_poly.entity_id
_entity_poly.type
_entity_poly.pdbx_seq_one_letter_code
_entity_poly.pdbx_strand_id
1 'polypeptide(L)'
;VENLNSYEYTLIEIWEADVSGREDSVWKKIEAIGGEQGWYYGTILWKTRGAVDKLLGGIGYRKGRPFRELRNGDQVDFWRVVGVDKSRKYLKLQAEMKLPGKVWITYEIKANRFFQKIEFIPKGAFGRVYWYLVKPLHYFIFTQMFRAIVK
;
A
#
# COMPACT_ATOMS: atom_id res chain seq x y z
N VAL A 1 16.11 25.30 -17.76
CA VAL A 1 17.08 24.23 -17.45
C VAL A 1 16.45 23.37 -16.38
N GLU A 2 15.80 22.26 -16.81
CA GLU A 2 15.29 21.26 -15.89
C GLU A 2 16.47 20.65 -15.14
N ASN A 3 16.42 20.72 -13.84
CA ASN A 3 17.39 20.09 -12.94
C ASN A 3 17.33 18.56 -13.12
N LEU A 4 18.20 18.01 -13.92
CA LEU A 4 18.43 16.57 -14.11
C LEU A 4 19.03 15.86 -12.87
N ASN A 5 18.91 16.43 -11.67
CA ASN A 5 19.55 15.95 -10.44
C ASN A 5 18.58 15.34 -9.43
N SER A 6 17.43 14.81 -9.85
CA SER A 6 16.60 14.02 -8.95
C SER A 6 16.26 12.65 -9.56
N TYR A 7 17.25 11.81 -9.75
CA TYR A 7 16.98 10.37 -9.64
C TYR A 7 16.55 10.16 -8.19
N GLU A 8 15.26 10.28 -7.96
CA GLU A 8 14.69 10.06 -6.65
C GLU A 8 15.01 8.63 -6.26
N TYR A 9 15.82 8.47 -5.23
CA TYR A 9 16.20 7.18 -4.69
C TYR A 9 14.95 6.46 -4.21
N THR A 10 14.52 5.44 -4.96
CA THR A 10 13.33 4.66 -4.64
C THR A 10 13.71 3.46 -3.81
N LEU A 11 13.09 3.33 -2.64
CA LEU A 11 13.22 2.17 -1.77
C LEU A 11 12.10 1.20 -2.08
N ILE A 12 12.44 -0.05 -2.37
CA ILE A 12 11.48 -1.07 -2.83
C ILE A 12 11.58 -2.30 -1.95
N GLU A 13 10.42 -2.81 -1.52
CA GLU A 13 10.29 -4.12 -0.87
C GLU A 13 9.25 -4.93 -1.63
N ILE A 14 9.56 -6.20 -1.91
CA ILE A 14 8.71 -7.10 -2.68
C ILE A 14 8.52 -8.40 -1.91
N TRP A 15 7.26 -8.85 -1.83
CA TRP A 15 6.87 -10.18 -1.38
C TRP A 15 6.22 -10.92 -2.55
N GLU A 16 6.53 -12.19 -2.70
CA GLU A 16 5.94 -13.00 -3.74
C GLU A 16 5.60 -14.42 -3.24
N ALA A 17 4.54 -15.02 -3.81
CA ALA A 17 4.15 -16.38 -3.53
C ALA A 17 3.48 -17.02 -4.73
N ASP A 18 3.61 -18.34 -4.85
CA ASP A 18 2.84 -19.13 -5.79
C ASP A 18 1.39 -19.21 -5.32
N VAL A 19 0.45 -18.91 -6.20
CA VAL A 19 -0.98 -18.95 -5.95
C VAL A 19 -1.73 -19.79 -6.98
N SER A 20 -1.03 -20.69 -7.65
CA SER A 20 -1.56 -21.58 -8.69
C SER A 20 -2.86 -22.26 -8.22
N GLY A 21 -3.92 -22.12 -8.99
CA GLY A 21 -5.26 -22.64 -8.69
C GLY A 21 -6.05 -21.84 -7.65
N ARG A 22 -5.50 -20.74 -7.13
CA ARG A 22 -6.14 -19.86 -6.13
C ARG A 22 -6.14 -18.39 -6.55
N GLU A 23 -5.78 -18.08 -7.78
CA GLU A 23 -5.58 -16.72 -8.27
C GLU A 23 -6.84 -15.86 -8.08
N ASP A 24 -8.01 -16.41 -8.40
CA ASP A 24 -9.28 -15.66 -8.24
C ASP A 24 -9.65 -15.45 -6.78
N SER A 25 -9.39 -16.44 -5.93
CA SER A 25 -9.62 -16.34 -4.49
C SER A 25 -8.73 -15.25 -3.86
N VAL A 26 -7.46 -15.24 -4.22
CA VAL A 26 -6.51 -14.21 -3.76
C VAL A 26 -6.88 -12.84 -4.31
N TRP A 27 -7.25 -12.75 -5.59
CA TRP A 27 -7.67 -11.50 -6.20
C TRP A 27 -8.91 -10.89 -5.51
N LYS A 28 -9.90 -11.72 -5.16
CA LYS A 28 -11.08 -11.26 -4.41
C LYS A 28 -10.70 -10.61 -3.07
N LYS A 29 -9.71 -11.15 -2.37
CA LYS A 29 -9.21 -10.53 -1.14
C LYS A 29 -8.54 -9.18 -1.40
N ILE A 30 -7.81 -9.05 -2.50
CA ILE A 30 -7.17 -7.79 -2.90
C ILE A 30 -8.24 -6.75 -3.25
N GLU A 31 -9.25 -7.11 -4.03
CA GLU A 31 -10.37 -6.22 -4.39
C GLU A 31 -11.16 -5.75 -3.16
N ALA A 32 -11.21 -6.55 -2.11
CA ALA A 32 -11.98 -6.25 -0.89
C ALA A 32 -11.19 -5.44 0.16
N ILE A 33 -9.92 -5.10 -0.09
CA ILE A 33 -9.07 -4.37 0.85
C ILE A 33 -9.72 -3.04 1.28
N GLY A 34 -9.55 -2.71 2.57
CA GLY A 34 -9.99 -1.45 3.14
C GLY A 34 -11.46 -1.44 3.57
N GLY A 35 -11.95 -0.28 4.04
CA GLY A 35 -13.31 -0.12 4.53
C GLY A 35 -13.67 -1.08 5.66
N GLU A 36 -14.81 -1.74 5.56
CA GLU A 36 -15.31 -2.71 6.56
C GLU A 36 -14.41 -3.95 6.68
N GLN A 37 -13.89 -4.44 5.56
CA GLN A 37 -12.99 -5.60 5.53
C GLN A 37 -11.65 -5.31 6.20
N GLY A 38 -11.18 -4.05 6.16
CA GLY A 38 -9.87 -3.66 6.68
C GLY A 38 -8.71 -4.18 5.84
N TRP A 39 -7.54 -4.30 6.47
CA TRP A 39 -6.26 -4.59 5.80
C TRP A 39 -5.71 -5.97 6.14
N TYR A 40 -6.55 -6.90 6.60
CA TYR A 40 -6.25 -8.28 6.99
C TYR A 40 -5.30 -8.45 8.17
N TYR A 41 -4.43 -7.47 8.44
CA TYR A 41 -3.53 -7.46 9.58
C TYR A 41 -3.16 -6.03 9.98
N GLY A 42 -3.01 -5.81 11.28
CA GLY A 42 -2.49 -4.56 11.81
C GLY A 42 -3.45 -3.36 11.71
N THR A 43 -4.76 -3.56 11.55
CA THR A 43 -5.74 -2.47 11.46
C THR A 43 -5.64 -1.49 12.62
N ILE A 44 -5.39 -1.98 13.85
CA ILE A 44 -5.20 -1.11 15.03
C ILE A 44 -3.94 -0.23 14.90
N LEU A 45 -2.87 -0.76 14.32
CA LEU A 45 -1.64 -0.01 14.07
C LEU A 45 -1.85 1.07 13.01
N TRP A 46 -2.63 0.79 11.98
CA TRP A 46 -3.05 1.78 11.00
C TRP A 46 -3.88 2.91 11.61
N LYS A 47 -4.79 2.57 12.52
CA LYS A 47 -5.58 3.57 13.27
C LYS A 47 -4.68 4.46 14.13
N THR A 48 -3.73 3.88 14.85
CA THR A 48 -2.75 4.62 15.67
C THR A 48 -1.90 5.54 14.80
N ARG A 49 -1.40 5.04 13.67
CA ARG A 49 -0.65 5.86 12.70
C ARG A 49 -1.49 7.02 12.18
N GLY A 50 -2.78 6.77 11.88
CA GLY A 50 -3.71 7.81 11.45
C GLY A 50 -3.95 8.88 12.53
N ALA A 51 -4.03 8.51 13.80
CA ALA A 51 -4.15 9.46 14.90
C ALA A 51 -2.92 10.38 14.99
N VAL A 52 -1.71 9.81 14.86
CA VAL A 52 -0.46 10.59 14.81
C VAL A 52 -0.46 11.51 13.60
N ASP A 53 -0.87 11.03 12.44
CA ASP A 53 -0.95 11.84 11.22
C ASP A 53 -1.86 13.06 11.40
N LYS A 54 -3.03 12.86 12.02
CA LYS A 54 -3.98 13.95 12.33
C LYS A 54 -3.36 14.99 13.27
N LEU A 55 -2.62 14.55 14.29
CA LEU A 55 -1.91 15.46 15.20
C LEU A 55 -0.86 16.30 14.48
N LEU A 56 -0.26 15.76 13.42
CA LEU A 56 0.71 16.46 12.57
C LEU A 56 0.07 17.29 11.44
N GLY A 57 -1.26 17.40 11.42
CA GLY A 57 -2.01 18.18 10.43
C GLY A 57 -2.29 17.43 9.12
N GLY A 58 -2.17 16.10 9.12
CA GLY A 58 -2.56 15.25 8.01
C GLY A 58 -4.05 14.86 8.05
N ILE A 59 -4.46 13.96 7.14
CA ILE A 59 -5.86 13.52 6.99
C ILE A 59 -6.33 12.57 8.11
N GLY A 60 -5.40 11.99 8.87
CA GLY A 60 -5.69 11.01 9.90
C GLY A 60 -6.10 9.64 9.35
N TYR A 61 -6.67 8.80 10.22
CA TYR A 61 -7.26 7.54 9.80
C TYR A 61 -8.64 7.80 9.19
N ARG A 62 -8.68 7.78 7.87
CA ARG A 62 -9.90 7.91 7.09
C ARG A 62 -10.35 6.51 6.67
N LYS A 63 -11.52 6.08 7.14
CA LYS A 63 -12.10 4.79 6.81
C LYS A 63 -13.18 4.96 5.73
N GLY A 64 -13.16 4.11 4.74
CA GLY A 64 -14.20 4.03 3.74
C GLY A 64 -13.68 3.70 2.36
N ARG A 65 -14.56 3.11 1.57
CA ARG A 65 -14.34 2.76 0.18
C ARG A 65 -15.68 2.72 -0.57
N PRO A 66 -15.70 2.82 -1.92
CA PRO A 66 -16.91 2.62 -2.69
C PRO A 66 -17.49 1.20 -2.50
N PHE A 67 -18.83 1.08 -2.49
CA PHE A 67 -19.55 -0.20 -2.45
C PHE A 67 -19.61 -0.91 -3.81
N ARG A 68 -18.77 -0.54 -4.74
CA ARG A 68 -18.62 -1.09 -6.08
C ARG A 68 -17.18 -1.47 -6.36
N GLU A 69 -16.93 -2.05 -7.51
CA GLU A 69 -15.56 -2.29 -7.99
C GLU A 69 -14.73 -1.00 -8.01
N LEU A 70 -13.47 -1.11 -7.62
CA LEU A 70 -12.56 0.02 -7.57
C LEU A 70 -12.24 0.55 -8.97
N ARG A 71 -12.09 1.86 -9.05
CA ARG A 71 -11.70 2.60 -10.26
C ARG A 71 -10.55 3.54 -9.91
N ASN A 72 -9.81 3.97 -10.94
CA ASN A 72 -8.78 4.98 -10.76
C ASN A 72 -9.39 6.24 -10.13
N GLY A 73 -8.72 6.79 -9.13
CA GLY A 73 -9.16 7.96 -8.38
C GLY A 73 -10.03 7.65 -7.15
N ASP A 74 -10.46 6.41 -6.96
CA ASP A 74 -11.24 6.03 -5.78
C ASP A 74 -10.39 6.12 -4.50
N GLN A 75 -11.08 6.46 -3.41
CA GLN A 75 -10.51 6.42 -2.08
C GLN A 75 -10.70 5.04 -1.46
N VAL A 76 -9.63 4.49 -0.88
CA VAL A 76 -9.64 3.29 -0.05
C VAL A 76 -8.97 3.64 1.28
N ASP A 77 -9.76 3.98 2.28
CA ASP A 77 -9.30 4.55 3.54
C ASP A 77 -8.38 5.76 3.30
N PHE A 78 -7.12 5.75 3.74
CA PHE A 78 -6.16 6.82 3.49
C PHE A 78 -5.33 6.62 2.23
N TRP A 79 -5.76 5.71 1.36
CA TRP A 79 -5.11 5.44 0.07
C TRP A 79 -5.95 5.95 -1.09
N ARG A 80 -5.29 6.26 -2.19
CA ARG A 80 -5.92 6.60 -3.48
C ARG A 80 -5.57 5.56 -4.52
N VAL A 81 -6.57 5.04 -5.22
CA VAL A 81 -6.34 4.14 -6.36
C VAL A 81 -5.72 4.94 -7.50
N VAL A 82 -4.48 4.62 -7.85
CA VAL A 82 -3.76 5.25 -8.97
C VAL A 82 -3.63 4.32 -10.17
N GLY A 83 -3.95 3.04 -10.01
CA GLY A 83 -4.01 2.08 -11.09
C GLY A 83 -4.84 0.87 -10.69
N VAL A 84 -5.81 0.47 -11.51
CA VAL A 84 -6.56 -0.76 -11.34
C VAL A 84 -6.90 -1.37 -12.69
N ASP A 85 -6.66 -2.69 -12.81
CA ASP A 85 -7.04 -3.48 -13.98
C ASP A 85 -7.44 -4.88 -13.50
N LYS A 86 -8.73 -5.13 -13.48
CA LYS A 86 -9.29 -6.40 -13.02
C LYS A 86 -8.89 -7.58 -13.91
N SER A 87 -8.82 -7.36 -15.22
CA SER A 87 -8.45 -8.41 -16.18
C SER A 87 -7.02 -8.88 -15.99
N ARG A 88 -6.14 -7.98 -15.60
CA ARG A 88 -4.73 -8.22 -15.30
C ARG A 88 -4.47 -8.53 -13.82
N LYS A 89 -5.52 -8.51 -12.98
CA LYS A 89 -5.39 -8.66 -11.52
C LYS A 89 -4.30 -7.73 -10.94
N TYR A 90 -4.46 -6.42 -11.23
CA TYR A 90 -3.52 -5.37 -10.85
C TYR A 90 -4.22 -4.26 -10.07
N LEU A 91 -3.66 -3.86 -8.93
CA LEU A 91 -4.13 -2.74 -8.11
C LEU A 91 -2.92 -1.99 -7.55
N LYS A 92 -2.86 -0.68 -7.81
CA LYS A 92 -1.85 0.22 -7.23
C LYS A 92 -2.52 1.33 -6.45
N LEU A 93 -2.06 1.53 -5.22
CA LEU A 93 -2.55 2.52 -4.27
C LEU A 93 -1.42 3.49 -3.90
N GLN A 94 -1.76 4.76 -3.72
CA GLN A 94 -0.85 5.80 -3.21
C GLN A 94 -1.34 6.29 -1.86
N ALA A 95 -0.45 6.36 -0.87
CA ALA A 95 -0.78 6.89 0.45
C ALA A 95 -1.03 8.40 0.39
N GLU A 96 -2.10 8.84 1.07
CA GLU A 96 -2.48 10.24 1.21
C GLU A 96 -2.17 10.80 2.60
N MET A 97 -1.65 9.99 3.51
CA MET A 97 -1.19 10.45 4.82
C MET A 97 0.02 11.38 4.67
N LYS A 98 0.21 12.24 5.68
CA LYS A 98 1.38 13.11 5.77
C LYS A 98 2.64 12.28 6.04
N LEU A 99 3.50 12.18 5.05
CA LEU A 99 4.72 11.39 5.07
C LEU A 99 5.89 12.23 4.55
N PRO A 100 7.12 11.97 5.02
CA PRO A 100 8.32 12.62 4.47
C PRO A 100 8.75 11.95 3.15
N GLY A 101 7.83 11.85 2.22
CA GLY A 101 8.00 11.23 0.92
C GLY A 101 6.69 10.74 0.33
N LYS A 102 6.78 9.93 -0.73
CA LYS A 102 5.64 9.30 -1.38
C LYS A 102 5.71 7.79 -1.22
N VAL A 103 4.58 7.14 -0.96
CA VAL A 103 4.47 5.69 -0.76
C VAL A 103 3.41 5.12 -1.69
N TRP A 104 3.75 4.05 -2.37
CA TRP A 104 2.82 3.22 -3.14
C TRP A 104 2.85 1.79 -2.65
N ILE A 105 1.70 1.14 -2.74
CA ILE A 105 1.56 -0.30 -2.59
C ILE A 105 0.94 -0.86 -3.87
N THR A 106 1.56 -1.89 -4.43
CA THR A 106 1.08 -2.57 -5.63
C THR A 106 0.79 -4.02 -5.31
N TYR A 107 -0.39 -4.46 -5.70
CA TYR A 107 -0.81 -5.85 -5.69
C TYR A 107 -1.00 -6.33 -7.12
N GLU A 108 -0.37 -7.43 -7.49
CA GLU A 108 -0.48 -8.00 -8.84
C GLU A 108 -0.44 -9.52 -8.79
N ILE A 109 -1.27 -10.17 -9.60
CA ILE A 109 -1.18 -11.60 -9.86
C ILE A 109 -0.80 -11.78 -11.33
N LYS A 110 0.37 -12.38 -11.55
CA LYS A 110 0.92 -12.61 -12.88
C LYS A 110 1.62 -13.97 -12.94
N ALA A 111 1.37 -14.76 -13.98
CA ALA A 111 1.96 -16.09 -14.16
C ALA A 111 1.82 -16.98 -12.91
N ASN A 112 0.61 -17.04 -12.34
CA ASN A 112 0.26 -17.81 -11.14
C ASN A 112 1.03 -17.40 -9.87
N ARG A 113 1.65 -16.23 -9.87
CA ARG A 113 2.37 -15.67 -8.71
C ARG A 113 1.71 -14.38 -8.25
N PHE A 114 1.54 -14.25 -6.96
CA PHE A 114 1.08 -13.02 -6.32
C PHE A 114 2.27 -12.19 -5.86
N PHE A 115 2.24 -10.91 -6.18
CA PHE A 115 3.24 -9.91 -5.79
C PHE A 115 2.59 -8.82 -4.94
N GLN A 116 3.20 -8.50 -3.81
CA GLN A 116 2.96 -7.29 -3.04
C GLN A 116 4.24 -6.46 -3.08
N LYS A 117 4.18 -5.26 -3.63
CA LYS A 117 5.33 -4.36 -3.75
C LYS A 117 5.05 -3.06 -3.03
N ILE A 118 5.97 -2.65 -2.17
CA ILE A 118 5.98 -1.34 -1.51
C ILE A 118 7.08 -0.50 -2.14
N GLU A 119 6.74 0.71 -2.55
CA GLU A 119 7.69 1.69 -3.10
C GLU A 119 7.63 2.95 -2.26
N PHE A 120 8.78 3.44 -1.83
CA PHE A 120 8.91 4.68 -1.09
C PHE A 120 9.95 5.60 -1.74
N ILE A 121 9.53 6.82 -2.05
CA ILE A 121 10.42 7.88 -2.52
C ILE A 121 10.58 8.88 -1.37
N PRO A 122 11.72 8.88 -0.66
CA PRO A 122 11.94 9.78 0.47
C PRO A 122 12.09 11.23 0.02
N LYS A 123 11.56 12.16 0.82
CA LYS A 123 11.79 13.59 0.63
C LYS A 123 13.04 14.01 1.43
N GLY A 124 14.17 14.10 0.75
CA GLY A 124 15.45 14.49 1.34
C GLY A 124 16.01 13.51 2.38
N ALA A 125 16.97 13.98 3.16
CA ALA A 125 17.64 13.19 4.19
C ALA A 125 16.68 12.74 5.32
N PHE A 126 15.75 13.62 5.73
CA PHE A 126 14.75 13.31 6.74
C PHE A 126 13.86 12.13 6.32
N GLY A 127 13.42 12.09 5.06
CA GLY A 127 12.64 10.97 4.52
C GLY A 127 13.39 9.65 4.57
N ARG A 128 14.70 9.66 4.29
CA ARG A 128 15.56 8.47 4.39
C ARG A 128 15.70 7.99 5.83
N VAL A 129 15.98 8.88 6.76
CA VAL A 129 16.06 8.55 8.20
C VAL A 129 14.74 7.96 8.68
N TYR A 130 13.61 8.59 8.35
CA TYR A 130 12.28 8.10 8.66
C TYR A 130 12.08 6.66 8.15
N TRP A 131 12.42 6.38 6.90
CA TRP A 131 12.27 5.04 6.31
C TRP A 131 13.05 3.99 7.12
N TYR A 132 14.31 4.24 7.42
CA TYR A 132 15.13 3.28 8.16
C TYR A 132 14.65 3.06 9.59
N LEU A 133 14.08 4.08 10.23
CA LEU A 133 13.50 3.95 11.57
C LEU A 133 12.22 3.11 11.59
N VAL A 134 11.35 3.28 10.59
CA VAL A 134 10.06 2.56 10.53
C VAL A 134 10.15 1.22 9.81
N LYS A 135 11.20 0.99 9.03
CA LYS A 135 11.35 -0.20 8.19
C LYS A 135 11.14 -1.53 8.92
N PRO A 136 11.73 -1.80 10.10
CA PRO A 136 11.54 -3.09 10.78
C PRO A 136 10.07 -3.35 11.11
N LEU A 137 9.35 -2.35 11.61
CA LEU A 137 7.93 -2.44 11.95
C LEU A 137 7.07 -2.61 10.69
N HIS A 138 7.31 -1.79 9.67
CA HIS A 138 6.59 -1.86 8.40
C HIS A 138 6.82 -3.19 7.70
N TYR A 139 8.06 -3.66 7.65
CA TYR A 139 8.38 -4.97 7.07
C TYR A 139 7.59 -6.09 7.76
N PHE A 140 7.53 -6.08 9.08
CA PHE A 140 6.75 -7.05 9.83
C PHE A 140 5.26 -6.98 9.50
N ILE A 141 4.66 -5.78 9.52
CA ILE A 141 3.24 -5.56 9.23
C ILE A 141 2.91 -6.01 7.81
N PHE A 142 3.68 -5.56 6.82
CA PHE A 142 3.44 -5.92 5.41
C PHE A 142 3.63 -7.40 5.14
N THR A 143 4.58 -8.05 5.82
CA THR A 143 4.75 -9.50 5.76
C THR A 143 3.52 -10.24 6.27
N GLN A 144 2.95 -9.79 7.40
CA GLN A 144 1.74 -10.42 7.95
C GLN A 144 0.51 -10.17 7.07
N MET A 145 0.37 -8.96 6.52
CA MET A 145 -0.68 -8.64 5.54
C MET A 145 -0.57 -9.54 4.31
N PHE A 146 0.62 -9.67 3.75
CA PHE A 146 0.89 -10.56 2.62
C PHE A 146 0.48 -12.01 2.92
N ARG A 147 0.90 -12.54 4.06
CA ARG A 147 0.54 -13.90 4.50
C ARG A 147 -0.97 -14.08 4.64
N ALA A 148 -1.67 -13.09 5.18
CA ALA A 148 -3.12 -13.13 5.35
C ALA A 148 -3.87 -13.13 4.00
N ILE A 149 -3.36 -12.42 3.01
CA ILE A 149 -3.93 -12.39 1.65
C ILE A 149 -3.69 -13.73 0.94
N VAL A 150 -2.49 -14.30 1.06
CA VAL A 150 -2.11 -15.55 0.37
C VAL A 150 -2.81 -16.78 0.95
N LYS A 151 -3.19 -16.79 2.23
CA LYS A 151 -3.95 -17.88 2.84
C LYS A 151 -5.31 -18.09 2.17
#